data_e277f75b4d9fd02c5cae5fe1577f16ca
#
_entry.id   e277f75b4d9fd02c5cae5fe1577f16ca
#
_cell.length_a   1.000
_cell.length_b   1.000
_cell.length_c   1.000
_cell.angle_alpha   90.00
_cell.angle_beta   90.00
_cell.angle_gamma   90.00
#
_symmetry.space_group_name_H-M   'P 1'
#
loop_
_entity.id
_entity.type
_entity.pdbx_description
1 polymer ?
#
loop_
_entity_poly.entity_id
_entity_poly.type
_entity_poly.pdbx_seq_one_letter_code
_entity_poly.pdbx_strand_id
1 'polypeptide(L)'
;TLFNVLPNYIPQPEAHPGNATLADYLANGHGFSGALDKTSDGMWKLETERGSWASLPNYMVSLLKAYYGENATKDNEYGYQWLPKLSDNESLTVSMEKALRGGMDGMVVIGQNIAVTNPNTGWSRDAMRNLEWLVVMDLFENESASVWYADPKGPSPDECQTEVFYLPVCTCLEKEGSVTNTERVLQWHERIQEAP
;
A
#
# COMPACT_ATOMS: atom_id res chain seq x y z
N THR A 1 -4.95 3.01 -4.58
CA THR A 1 -5.96 4.06 -4.63
C THR A 1 -7.36 3.53 -4.91
N LEU A 2 -7.54 2.53 -5.74
CA LEU A 2 -8.82 1.80 -5.85
C LEU A 2 -9.22 1.10 -4.55
N PHE A 3 -8.26 0.71 -3.74
CA PHE A 3 -8.48 0.08 -2.44
C PHE A 3 -9.22 0.97 -1.44
N ASN A 4 -9.07 2.27 -1.53
CA ASN A 4 -9.77 3.22 -0.67
C ASN A 4 -11.20 3.53 -1.13
N VAL A 5 -11.56 3.19 -2.35
CA VAL A 5 -12.90 3.41 -2.90
C VAL A 5 -13.85 2.28 -2.51
N LEU A 6 -13.30 1.11 -2.26
CA LEU A 6 -14.07 -0.05 -1.84
C LEU A 6 -14.35 0.01 -0.34
N PRO A 7 -15.50 -0.52 0.10
CA PRO A 7 -15.87 -0.45 1.51
C PRO A 7 -14.80 -1.12 2.37
N ASN A 8 -14.13 -0.35 3.18
CA ASN A 8 -12.90 -0.70 3.86
C ASN A 8 -11.78 -1.12 2.89
N TYR A 9 -10.63 -1.36 3.40
CA TYR A 9 -9.54 -1.90 2.62
C TYR A 9 -9.96 -3.25 2.06
N ILE A 10 -9.90 -3.44 0.75
CA ILE A 10 -9.70 -4.79 0.28
C ILE A 10 -8.31 -5.16 0.79
N PRO A 11 -8.18 -6.10 1.69
CA PRO A 11 -6.87 -6.58 2.10
C PRO A 11 -6.14 -6.98 0.82
N GLN A 12 -4.92 -6.57 0.69
CA GLN A 12 -4.11 -7.04 -0.44
C GLN A 12 -4.16 -8.57 -0.42
N PRO A 13 -4.31 -9.22 -1.56
CA PRO A 13 -4.19 -10.66 -1.63
C PRO A 13 -2.75 -11.05 -1.38
N GLU A 14 -2.39 -11.02 -0.12
CA GLU A 14 -1.08 -11.42 0.35
C GLU A 14 -0.94 -12.92 0.17
N ALA A 15 0.26 -13.37 -0.13
CA ALA A 15 0.56 -14.78 -0.22
C ALA A 15 0.58 -15.43 1.18
N HIS A 16 -0.53 -15.30 1.88
CA HIS A 16 -0.76 -16.14 3.04
C HIS A 16 -0.98 -17.58 2.55
N PRO A 17 -0.45 -18.61 3.21
CA PRO A 17 -0.69 -20.00 2.82
C PRO A 17 -2.18 -20.35 2.65
N GLY A 18 -3.07 -19.69 3.39
CA GLY A 18 -4.52 -19.81 3.25
C GLY A 18 -5.15 -19.09 2.05
N ASN A 19 -4.37 -18.31 1.27
CA ASN A 19 -4.85 -17.54 0.12
C ASN A 19 -4.20 -18.00 -1.19
N ALA A 20 -3.93 -19.30 -1.31
CA ALA A 20 -3.25 -19.86 -2.46
C ALA A 20 -4.01 -19.67 -3.77
N THR A 21 -5.35 -19.69 -3.71
CA THR A 21 -6.24 -19.46 -4.84
C THR A 21 -7.12 -18.24 -4.63
N LEU A 22 -7.75 -17.75 -5.70
CA LEU A 22 -8.76 -16.70 -5.59
C LEU A 22 -9.91 -17.12 -4.70
N ALA A 23 -10.35 -18.38 -4.79
CA ALA A 23 -11.41 -18.90 -3.95
C ALA A 23 -11.04 -18.90 -2.46
N ASP A 24 -9.81 -19.28 -2.12
CA ASP A 24 -9.31 -19.24 -0.75
C ASP A 24 -9.27 -17.79 -0.23
N TYR A 25 -8.76 -16.86 -1.02
CA TYR A 25 -8.75 -15.44 -0.67
C TYR A 25 -10.16 -14.91 -0.42
N LEU A 26 -11.10 -15.19 -1.31
CA LEU A 26 -12.49 -14.73 -1.18
C LEU A 26 -13.21 -15.35 0.01
N ALA A 27 -12.84 -16.56 0.40
CA ALA A 27 -13.42 -17.22 1.56
C ALA A 27 -12.81 -16.75 2.89
N ASN A 28 -11.50 -16.50 2.94
CA ASN A 28 -10.77 -16.36 4.21
C ASN A 28 -9.78 -15.19 4.25
N GLY A 29 -9.23 -14.79 3.12
CA GLY A 29 -8.07 -13.94 3.05
C GLY A 29 -8.30 -12.46 3.39
N HIS A 30 -9.53 -12.02 3.45
CA HIS A 30 -9.91 -10.63 3.72
C HIS A 30 -10.37 -10.38 5.17
N GLY A 31 -10.16 -11.35 6.06
CA GLY A 31 -10.55 -11.23 7.48
C GLY A 31 -12.05 -11.39 7.74
N PHE A 32 -12.85 -11.69 6.73
CA PHE A 32 -14.26 -12.03 6.85
C PHE A 32 -14.42 -13.54 6.63
N SER A 33 -15.14 -14.20 7.50
CA SER A 33 -15.50 -15.61 7.34
C SER A 33 -16.88 -15.72 6.73
N GLY A 34 -17.01 -16.50 5.68
CA GLY A 34 -18.32 -16.78 5.08
C GLY A 34 -18.18 -17.70 3.88
N ALA A 35 -19.19 -18.53 3.68
CA ALA A 35 -19.28 -19.33 2.47
C ALA A 35 -19.54 -18.44 1.26
N LEU A 36 -18.88 -18.76 0.15
CA LEU A 36 -19.21 -18.16 -1.14
C LEU A 36 -20.47 -18.82 -1.70
N ASP A 37 -21.47 -18.01 -1.95
CA ASP A 37 -22.68 -18.42 -2.63
C ASP A 37 -22.82 -17.71 -3.99
N LYS A 38 -23.60 -18.27 -4.88
CA LYS A 38 -23.98 -17.64 -6.14
C LYS A 38 -25.43 -17.19 -6.07
N THR A 39 -25.64 -15.93 -6.39
CA THR A 39 -26.98 -15.42 -6.61
C THR A 39 -27.59 -16.03 -7.89
N SER A 40 -28.90 -15.92 -8.04
CA SER A 40 -29.63 -16.45 -9.20
C SER A 40 -29.18 -15.89 -10.55
N ASP A 41 -28.53 -14.72 -10.56
CA ASP A 41 -27.92 -14.09 -11.73
C ASP A 41 -26.47 -14.53 -11.96
N GLY A 42 -25.94 -15.44 -11.14
CA GLY A 42 -24.61 -16.00 -11.26
C GLY A 42 -23.48 -15.16 -10.63
N MET A 43 -23.82 -14.11 -9.92
CA MET A 43 -22.87 -13.30 -9.18
C MET A 43 -22.43 -13.99 -7.89
N TRP A 44 -21.19 -13.74 -7.49
CA TRP A 44 -20.68 -14.22 -6.21
C TRP A 44 -21.16 -13.35 -5.06
N LYS A 45 -21.48 -13.97 -3.94
CA LYS A 45 -21.90 -13.29 -2.71
C LYS A 45 -21.36 -14.02 -1.48
N LEU A 46 -20.98 -13.26 -0.46
CA LEU A 46 -20.67 -13.80 0.86
C LEU A 46 -21.96 -13.93 1.66
N GLU A 47 -22.27 -15.13 2.10
CA GLU A 47 -23.53 -15.47 2.77
C GLU A 47 -23.78 -14.68 4.06
N THR A 48 -22.70 -14.43 4.80
CA THR A 48 -22.76 -13.78 6.11
C THR A 48 -22.70 -12.26 6.04
N GLU A 49 -22.37 -11.70 4.87
CA GLU A 49 -22.16 -10.27 4.71
C GLU A 49 -23.37 -9.56 4.11
N ARG A 50 -23.52 -8.30 4.44
CA ARG A 50 -24.62 -7.44 3.95
C ARG A 50 -24.08 -6.18 3.30
N GLY A 51 -24.92 -5.57 2.45
CA GLY A 51 -24.55 -4.35 1.74
C GLY A 51 -23.39 -4.55 0.78
N SER A 52 -22.49 -3.58 0.74
CA SER A 52 -21.34 -3.58 -0.18
C SER A 52 -20.38 -4.74 0.04
N TRP A 53 -20.26 -5.25 1.27
CA TRP A 53 -19.38 -6.37 1.61
C TRP A 53 -19.79 -7.68 0.96
N ALA A 54 -21.08 -7.91 0.82
CA ALA A 54 -21.57 -9.09 0.13
C ALA A 54 -21.06 -9.18 -1.32
N SER A 55 -20.73 -8.05 -1.93
CA SER A 55 -20.22 -7.94 -3.29
C SER A 55 -18.70 -7.91 -3.42
N LEU A 56 -17.96 -8.08 -2.31
CA LEU A 56 -16.50 -8.09 -2.32
C LEU A 56 -15.89 -9.04 -3.37
N PRO A 57 -16.39 -10.28 -3.56
CA PRO A 57 -15.87 -11.17 -4.59
C PRO A 57 -15.95 -10.57 -6.00
N ASN A 58 -17.03 -9.86 -6.31
CA ASN A 58 -17.21 -9.22 -7.61
C ASN A 58 -16.27 -8.01 -7.78
N TYR A 59 -16.05 -7.25 -6.72
CA TYR A 59 -15.07 -6.14 -6.74
C TYR A 59 -13.65 -6.65 -6.96
N MET A 60 -13.28 -7.77 -6.34
CA MET A 60 -11.96 -8.36 -6.55
C MET A 60 -11.77 -8.83 -8.00
N VAL A 61 -12.76 -9.51 -8.58
CA VAL A 61 -12.72 -9.89 -10.00
C VAL A 61 -12.65 -8.65 -10.90
N SER A 62 -13.41 -7.60 -10.59
CA SER A 62 -13.37 -6.34 -11.36
C SER A 62 -12.01 -5.67 -11.28
N LEU A 63 -11.37 -5.70 -10.11
CA LEU A 63 -10.02 -5.17 -9.91
C LEU A 63 -8.98 -5.95 -10.73
N LEU A 64 -9.02 -7.28 -10.69
CA LEU A 64 -8.13 -8.13 -11.48
C LEU A 64 -8.30 -7.90 -12.99
N LYS A 65 -9.54 -7.73 -13.45
CA LYS A 65 -9.82 -7.35 -14.83
C LYS A 65 -9.30 -5.96 -15.18
N ALA A 66 -9.36 -5.01 -14.26
CA ALA A 66 -8.79 -3.69 -14.47
C ALA A 66 -7.26 -3.73 -14.59
N TYR A 67 -6.58 -4.62 -13.86
CA TYR A 67 -5.14 -4.81 -13.95
C TYR A 67 -4.69 -5.54 -15.22
N TYR A 68 -5.39 -6.58 -15.60
CA TYR A 68 -4.92 -7.55 -16.60
C TYR A 68 -5.74 -7.57 -17.90
N GLY A 69 -6.81 -6.76 -17.96
CA GLY A 69 -7.63 -6.62 -19.16
C GLY A 69 -8.23 -7.94 -19.63
N GLU A 70 -8.12 -8.17 -20.93
CA GLU A 70 -8.63 -9.39 -21.58
C GLU A 70 -7.90 -10.67 -21.16
N ASN A 71 -6.69 -10.56 -20.60
CA ASN A 71 -5.94 -11.69 -20.09
C ASN A 71 -6.54 -12.24 -18.77
N ALA A 72 -7.37 -11.47 -18.07
CA ALA A 72 -8.04 -11.87 -16.84
C ALA A 72 -9.29 -12.73 -17.17
N THR A 73 -9.10 -14.03 -17.32
CA THR A 73 -10.16 -14.99 -17.64
C THR A 73 -10.56 -15.82 -16.44
N LYS A 74 -11.73 -16.44 -16.50
CA LYS A 74 -12.17 -17.34 -15.44
C LYS A 74 -11.25 -18.56 -15.27
N ASP A 75 -10.69 -19.05 -16.36
CA ASP A 75 -9.85 -20.27 -16.34
C ASP A 75 -8.50 -20.06 -15.66
N ASN A 76 -8.03 -18.81 -15.56
CA ASN A 76 -6.81 -18.45 -14.86
C ASN A 76 -7.10 -17.63 -13.57
N GLU A 77 -8.27 -17.81 -12.98
CA GLU A 77 -8.68 -17.07 -11.77
C GLU A 77 -8.54 -15.55 -11.93
N TYR A 78 -8.80 -15.04 -13.13
CA TYR A 78 -8.68 -13.63 -13.50
C TYR A 78 -7.26 -13.05 -13.29
N GLY A 79 -6.23 -13.89 -13.34
CA GLY A 79 -4.86 -13.48 -13.11
C GLY A 79 -4.48 -13.31 -11.63
N TYR A 80 -5.24 -13.86 -10.70
CA TYR A 80 -4.97 -13.79 -9.27
C TYR A 80 -3.55 -14.27 -8.93
N GLN A 81 -3.06 -15.30 -9.62
CA GLN A 81 -1.72 -15.83 -9.41
C GLN A 81 -0.59 -14.90 -9.88
N TRP A 82 -0.91 -13.85 -10.65
CA TRP A 82 0.07 -12.86 -11.13
C TRP A 82 0.26 -11.70 -10.14
N LEU A 83 -0.58 -11.60 -9.12
CA LEU A 83 -0.42 -10.61 -8.07
C LEU A 83 0.89 -10.85 -7.30
N PRO A 84 1.53 -9.78 -6.83
CA PRO A 84 2.67 -9.91 -5.93
C PRO A 84 2.29 -10.77 -4.72
N LYS A 85 3.18 -11.67 -4.35
CA LYS A 85 3.00 -12.55 -3.19
C LYS A 85 3.84 -12.00 -2.05
N LEU A 86 3.17 -11.57 -0.99
CA LEU A 86 3.82 -11.25 0.27
C LEU A 86 3.84 -12.52 1.11
N SER A 87 5.02 -12.92 1.52
CA SER A 87 5.22 -14.17 2.27
C SER A 87 5.25 -13.98 3.78
N ASP A 88 5.17 -12.72 4.24
CA ASP A 88 5.46 -12.37 5.61
C ASP A 88 4.66 -11.14 6.08
N ASN A 89 4.84 -10.76 7.33
CA ASN A 89 4.28 -9.53 7.86
C ASN A 89 5.08 -8.33 7.33
N GLU A 90 4.44 -7.50 6.51
CA GLU A 90 5.02 -6.30 5.90
C GLU A 90 4.50 -5.01 6.55
N SER A 91 4.09 -5.09 7.83
CA SER A 91 3.75 -3.88 8.59
C SER A 91 4.96 -2.95 8.72
N LEU A 92 4.70 -1.65 8.87
CA LEU A 92 5.76 -0.65 8.95
C LEU A 92 6.82 -0.99 10.02
N THR A 93 6.41 -1.50 11.19
CA THR A 93 7.33 -1.89 12.26
C THR A 93 8.23 -3.04 11.83
N VAL A 94 7.69 -4.06 11.17
CA VAL A 94 8.48 -5.19 10.68
C VAL A 94 9.40 -4.75 9.54
N SER A 95 8.95 -3.88 8.66
CA SER A 95 9.78 -3.32 7.58
C SER A 95 10.95 -2.51 8.14
N MET A 96 10.73 -1.68 9.17
CA MET A 96 11.81 -0.98 9.85
C MET A 96 12.81 -1.94 10.51
N GLU A 97 12.32 -3.01 11.14
CA GLU A 97 13.19 -4.03 11.74
C GLU A 97 14.02 -4.76 10.68
N LYS A 98 13.42 -5.08 9.53
CA LYS A 98 14.15 -5.66 8.39
C LYS A 98 15.24 -4.71 7.90
N ALA A 99 14.92 -3.43 7.70
CA ALA A 99 15.88 -2.42 7.29
C ALA A 99 17.04 -2.28 8.29
N LEU A 100 16.73 -2.21 9.58
CA LEU A 100 17.73 -2.12 10.64
C LEU A 100 18.70 -3.31 10.67
N ARG A 101 18.23 -4.49 10.29
CA ARG A 101 19.02 -5.72 10.23
C ARG A 101 19.71 -5.96 8.89
N GLY A 102 19.63 -5.03 7.95
CA GLY A 102 20.22 -5.17 6.62
C GLY A 102 19.46 -6.17 5.72
N GLY A 103 18.20 -6.44 6.01
CA GLY A 103 17.32 -7.31 5.21
C GLY A 103 16.46 -6.54 4.20
N MET A 104 16.78 -5.26 3.95
CA MET A 104 16.09 -4.41 2.99
C MET A 104 17.11 -3.48 2.34
N ASP A 105 17.18 -3.50 1.02
CA ASP A 105 18.14 -2.69 0.26
C ASP A 105 17.66 -1.24 0.11
N GLY A 106 16.37 -1.03 -0.06
CA GLY A 106 15.85 0.31 -0.28
C GLY A 106 14.39 0.50 0.09
N MET A 107 13.99 1.78 0.16
CA MET A 107 12.64 2.17 0.54
C MET A 107 12.16 3.38 -0.26
N VAL A 108 10.87 3.39 -0.59
CA VAL A 108 10.17 4.57 -1.13
C VAL A 108 9.15 5.05 -0.11
N VAL A 109 9.29 6.30 0.30
CA VAL A 109 8.41 6.99 1.27
C VAL A 109 7.64 8.06 0.54
N ILE A 110 6.31 7.99 0.55
CA ILE A 110 5.44 8.94 -0.17
C ILE A 110 4.50 9.63 0.80
N GLY A 111 4.63 10.94 0.94
CA GLY A 111 3.73 11.77 1.75
C GLY A 111 3.73 11.41 3.23
N GLN A 112 4.84 10.91 3.75
CA GLN A 112 4.99 10.55 5.16
C GLN A 112 6.35 10.95 5.69
N ASN A 113 6.39 11.34 6.96
CA ASN A 113 7.64 11.63 7.67
C ASN A 113 7.93 10.57 8.74
N ILE A 114 8.31 9.38 8.30
CA ILE A 114 8.52 8.22 9.18
C ILE A 114 9.68 8.39 10.16
N ALA A 115 10.60 9.31 9.88
CA ALA A 115 11.71 9.64 10.78
C ALA A 115 11.24 10.28 12.10
N VAL A 116 10.01 10.81 12.16
CA VAL A 116 9.44 11.44 13.37
C VAL A 116 8.07 10.91 13.76
N THR A 117 7.32 10.31 12.87
CA THR A 117 5.94 9.84 13.15
C THR A 117 5.90 8.45 13.78
N ASN A 118 6.95 7.67 13.66
CA ASN A 118 7.01 6.35 14.28
C ASN A 118 7.23 6.47 15.81
N PRO A 119 6.72 5.49 16.58
CA PRO A 119 6.83 5.52 18.05
C PRO A 119 8.26 5.60 18.58
N ASN A 120 9.23 5.04 17.88
CA ASN A 120 10.66 5.10 18.21
C ASN A 120 11.42 5.77 17.06
N THR A 121 11.58 7.07 17.16
CA THR A 121 12.19 7.89 16.10
C THR A 121 13.68 7.58 15.89
N GLY A 122 14.43 7.33 16.95
CA GLY A 122 15.85 6.94 16.84
C GLY A 122 16.02 5.65 16.06
N TRP A 123 15.27 4.63 16.44
CA TRP A 123 15.26 3.34 15.76
C TRP A 123 14.85 3.44 14.29
N SER A 124 13.83 4.25 13.98
CA SER A 124 13.40 4.48 12.59
C SER A 124 14.47 5.17 11.75
N ARG A 125 15.15 6.16 12.31
CA ARG A 125 16.26 6.86 11.63
C ARG A 125 17.45 5.95 11.40
N ASP A 126 17.79 5.11 12.36
CA ASP A 126 18.87 4.13 12.22
C ASP A 126 18.54 3.10 11.14
N ALA A 127 17.28 2.63 11.10
CA ALA A 127 16.79 1.73 10.05
C ALA A 127 16.90 2.36 8.65
N MET A 128 16.50 3.63 8.52
CA MET A 128 16.58 4.36 7.24
C MET A 128 18.03 4.58 6.78
N ARG A 129 18.97 4.81 7.70
CA ARG A 129 20.40 4.98 7.39
C ARG A 129 21.11 3.67 7.08
N ASN A 130 20.48 2.55 7.32
CA ASN A 130 21.02 1.22 7.01
C ASN A 130 20.56 0.68 5.65
N LEU A 131 19.79 1.47 4.89
CA LEU A 131 19.41 1.18 3.51
C LEU A 131 20.56 1.52 2.56
N GLU A 132 20.61 0.87 1.41
CA GLU A 132 21.47 1.30 0.31
C GLU A 132 20.93 2.59 -0.33
N TRP A 133 19.61 2.67 -0.49
CA TRP A 133 18.97 3.85 -1.06
C TRP A 133 17.60 4.15 -0.41
N LEU A 134 17.24 5.43 -0.39
CA LEU A 134 15.97 5.94 0.13
C LEU A 134 15.41 6.98 -0.83
N VAL A 135 14.21 6.76 -1.35
CA VAL A 135 13.46 7.75 -2.13
C VAL A 135 12.38 8.36 -1.24
N VAL A 136 12.40 9.67 -1.07
CA VAL A 136 11.37 10.42 -0.36
C VAL A 136 10.65 11.35 -1.32
N MET A 137 9.34 11.14 -1.44
CA MET A 137 8.45 11.96 -2.25
C MET A 137 7.53 12.76 -1.33
N ASP A 138 7.77 14.05 -1.19
CA ASP A 138 6.98 14.92 -0.32
C ASP A 138 6.94 16.36 -0.86
N LEU A 139 6.06 17.18 -0.28
CA LEU A 139 5.90 18.59 -0.64
C LEU A 139 7.14 19.41 -0.28
N PHE A 140 7.73 19.11 0.86
CA PHE A 140 8.91 19.78 1.40
C PHE A 140 9.92 18.75 1.90
N GLU A 141 11.18 19.11 1.92
CA GLU A 141 12.19 18.33 2.60
C GLU A 141 11.84 18.21 4.08
N ASN A 142 11.64 16.98 4.50
CA ASN A 142 11.31 16.64 5.89
C ASN A 142 12.43 15.81 6.52
N GLU A 143 12.28 15.42 7.79
CA GLU A 143 13.31 14.68 8.51
C GLU A 143 13.60 13.30 7.93
N SER A 144 12.67 12.72 7.16
CA SER A 144 12.94 11.47 6.41
C SER A 144 13.89 11.74 5.23
N ALA A 145 13.71 12.84 4.52
CA ALA A 145 14.60 13.22 3.41
C ALA A 145 15.97 13.70 3.90
N SER A 146 16.03 14.32 5.07
CA SER A 146 17.24 14.86 5.67
C SER A 146 17.92 13.94 6.70
N VAL A 147 17.47 12.67 6.78
CA VAL A 147 17.94 11.71 7.80
C VAL A 147 19.46 11.49 7.79
N TRP A 148 20.08 11.70 6.64
CA TRP A 148 21.52 11.49 6.43
C TRP A 148 22.40 12.63 6.96
N TYR A 149 21.87 13.84 7.19
CA TYR A 149 22.66 14.99 7.64
C TYR A 149 22.06 15.77 8.81
N ALA A 150 20.75 15.76 9.01
CA ALA A 150 20.07 16.66 9.95
C ALA A 150 19.80 16.07 11.34
N ASP A 151 20.18 14.82 11.58
CA ASP A 151 20.00 14.21 12.91
C ASP A 151 21.18 14.51 13.83
N PRO A 152 21.00 15.31 14.89
CA PRO A 152 22.09 15.66 15.82
C PRO A 152 22.70 14.46 16.57
N LYS A 153 21.99 13.33 16.59
CA LYS A 153 22.42 12.07 17.24
C LYS A 153 22.89 11.02 16.23
N GLY A 154 22.79 11.34 14.95
CA GLY A 154 23.19 10.45 13.87
C GLY A 154 24.69 10.52 13.58
N PRO A 155 25.18 9.66 12.69
CA PRO A 155 26.52 9.75 12.16
C PRO A 155 26.70 11.05 11.37
N SER A 156 27.96 11.41 11.12
CA SER A 156 28.24 12.52 10.20
C SER A 156 27.74 12.19 8.78
N PRO A 157 27.44 13.19 7.95
CA PRO A 157 27.02 12.96 6.56
C PRO A 157 27.99 12.07 5.78
N ASP A 158 29.28 12.19 6.01
CA ASP A 158 30.32 11.41 5.34
C ASP A 158 30.32 9.92 5.76
N GLU A 159 29.71 9.61 6.89
CA GLU A 159 29.59 8.22 7.40
C GLU A 159 28.28 7.56 6.98
N CYS A 160 27.29 8.32 6.54
CA CYS A 160 26.02 7.79 6.06
C CYS A 160 26.20 7.18 4.67
N GLN A 161 25.92 5.89 4.53
CA GLN A 161 26.07 5.17 3.27
C GLN A 161 24.79 5.15 2.43
N THR A 162 23.67 5.54 3.00
CA THR A 162 22.37 5.55 2.29
C THR A 162 22.34 6.67 1.27
N GLU A 163 22.11 6.33 0.01
CA GLU A 163 21.85 7.31 -1.04
C GLU A 163 20.42 7.80 -0.96
N VAL A 164 20.21 9.11 -0.72
CA VAL A 164 18.89 9.69 -0.53
C VAL A 164 18.46 10.51 -1.74
N PHE A 165 17.32 10.13 -2.34
CA PHE A 165 16.69 10.87 -3.42
C PHE A 165 15.46 11.59 -2.88
N TYR A 166 15.49 12.91 -2.88
CA TYR A 166 14.31 13.72 -2.58
C TYR A 166 13.64 14.18 -3.87
N LEU A 167 12.37 13.80 -4.02
CA LEU A 167 11.54 14.15 -5.19
C LEU A 167 10.37 15.03 -4.73
N PRO A 168 10.37 16.33 -5.04
CA PRO A 168 9.25 17.19 -4.71
C PRO A 168 8.00 16.78 -5.49
N VAL A 169 6.84 16.80 -4.81
CA VAL A 169 5.56 16.43 -5.40
C VAL A 169 4.58 17.59 -5.34
N CYS A 170 3.60 17.59 -6.24
CA CYS A 170 2.55 18.58 -6.27
C CYS A 170 1.61 18.49 -5.07
N THR A 171 1.14 19.63 -4.60
CA THR A 171 0.05 19.71 -3.63
C THR A 171 -1.28 19.30 -4.26
N CYS A 172 -2.32 19.12 -3.44
CA CYS A 172 -3.66 18.88 -3.96
C CYS A 172 -4.22 20.06 -4.77
N LEU A 173 -3.67 21.27 -4.60
CA LEU A 173 -4.07 22.47 -5.36
C LEU A 173 -3.47 22.51 -6.78
N GLU A 174 -2.37 21.83 -6.98
CA GLU A 174 -1.58 21.80 -8.22
C GLU A 174 -1.91 20.63 -9.14
N LYS A 175 -2.82 19.75 -8.72
CA LYS A 175 -3.26 18.59 -9.50
C LYS A 175 -4.78 18.41 -9.36
N GLU A 176 -5.37 17.78 -10.35
CA GLU A 176 -6.76 17.31 -10.27
C GLU A 176 -6.80 15.83 -9.92
N GLY A 177 -7.90 15.38 -9.38
CA GLY A 177 -8.10 13.98 -9.10
C GLY A 177 -9.12 13.71 -8.01
N SER A 178 -9.19 12.47 -7.61
CA SER A 178 -10.07 12.04 -6.54
C SER A 178 -9.30 11.75 -5.26
N VAL A 179 -9.90 12.11 -4.14
CA VAL A 179 -9.42 11.81 -2.81
C VAL A 179 -10.47 11.00 -2.07
N THR A 180 -10.06 9.96 -1.40
CA THR A 180 -10.95 9.12 -0.59
C THR A 180 -10.51 9.18 0.85
N ASN A 181 -11.45 9.41 1.76
CA ASN A 181 -11.19 9.38 3.20
C ASN A 181 -11.60 8.04 3.83
N THR A 182 -11.33 7.88 5.12
CA THR A 182 -11.67 6.67 5.89
C THR A 182 -13.17 6.40 5.99
N GLU A 183 -14.02 7.40 5.80
CA GLU A 183 -15.47 7.26 5.75
C GLU A 183 -15.99 6.81 4.37
N ARG A 184 -15.08 6.49 3.45
CA ARG A 184 -15.42 6.00 2.11
C ARG A 184 -16.12 7.04 1.23
N VAL A 185 -15.90 8.29 1.51
CA VAL A 185 -16.36 9.39 0.67
C VAL A 185 -15.32 9.63 -0.42
N LEU A 186 -15.71 9.48 -1.67
CA LEU A 186 -14.93 9.84 -2.84
C LEU A 186 -15.21 11.30 -3.19
N GLN A 187 -14.20 12.12 -3.15
CA GLN A 187 -14.29 13.53 -3.45
C GLN A 187 -13.43 13.86 -4.67
N TRP A 188 -14.00 14.54 -5.63
CA TRP A 188 -13.25 15.10 -6.75
C TRP A 188 -12.79 16.51 -6.42
N HIS A 189 -11.60 16.86 -6.85
CA HIS A 189 -11.11 18.23 -6.85
C HIS A 189 -10.46 18.57 -8.17
N GLU A 190 -10.62 19.80 -8.59
CA GLU A 190 -10.00 20.38 -9.77
C GLU A 190 -8.66 21.01 -9.39
N ARG A 191 -7.78 21.09 -10.36
CA ARG A 191 -6.55 21.85 -10.22
C ARG A 191 -6.86 23.35 -10.15
N ILE A 192 -6.32 24.02 -9.15
CA ILE A 192 -6.53 25.45 -8.92
C ILE A 192 -5.36 26.27 -9.47
N GLN A 193 -4.16 25.68 -9.46
CA GLN A 193 -2.93 26.37 -9.83
C GLN A 193 -2.00 25.40 -10.58
N GLU A 194 -1.18 25.93 -11.50
CA GLU A 194 -0.12 25.15 -12.15
C GLU A 194 0.97 24.77 -11.15
N ALA A 195 1.57 23.60 -11.34
CA ALA A 195 2.77 23.23 -10.61
C ALA A 195 3.94 24.12 -11.03
N PRO A 196 4.88 24.43 -10.14
CA PRO A 196 6.07 25.23 -10.45
C PRO A 196 6.92 24.68 -11.58
#